data_4159cc56fae4b269006fdfe2f34f2c09
#
_entry.id   4159cc56fae4b269006fdfe2f34f2c09
#
_cell.length_a   1.000
_cell.length_b   1.000
_cell.length_c   1.000
_cell.angle_alpha   90.00
_cell.angle_beta   90.00
_cell.angle_gamma   90.00
#
_symmetry.space_group_name_H-M   'P 1'
#
loop_
_entity.id
_entity.type
_entity.pdbx_description
1 polymer ?
#
loop_
_entity_poly.entity_id
_entity_poly.type
_entity_poly.pdbx_seq_one_letter_code
_entity_poly.pdbx_strand_id
1 'polypeptide(L)'
;FWLAARAEGVGVGWVSIIDAGALKQLLSIPEHVTPVAYLCVGRVSQFAPKPDLETHGWGRRLPLSDLIMSETFSGAGETPLKSAIARLGDETGTQPKA
;
A
#
# COMPACT_ATOMS: atom_id res chain seq x y z
N PHE A 1 10.58 2.19 2.28
CA PHE A 1 10.99 2.89 1.05
C PHE A 1 9.82 3.62 0.39
N TRP A 2 8.75 2.94 -0.02
CA TRP A 2 7.62 3.50 -0.78
C TRP A 2 6.95 4.70 -0.09
N LEU A 3 6.62 4.56 1.19
CA LEU A 3 6.01 5.65 1.96
C LEU A 3 6.93 6.88 2.07
N ALA A 4 8.23 6.65 2.27
CA ALA A 4 9.21 7.74 2.30
C ALA A 4 9.32 8.44 0.94
N ALA A 5 9.39 7.68 -0.15
CA ALA A 5 9.39 8.23 -1.51
C ALA A 5 8.14 9.08 -1.77
N ARG A 6 6.96 8.60 -1.34
CA ARG A 6 5.70 9.33 -1.47
C ARG A 6 5.70 10.64 -0.68
N ALA A 7 6.28 10.66 0.53
CA ALA A 7 6.42 11.87 1.34
C ALA A 7 7.31 12.92 0.65
N GLU A 8 8.33 12.47 -0.10
CA GLU A 8 9.23 13.33 -0.89
C GLU A 8 8.65 13.69 -2.28
N GLY A 9 7.41 13.35 -2.57
CA GLY A 9 6.79 13.63 -3.87
C GLY A 9 7.30 12.76 -5.02
N VAL A 10 7.91 11.62 -4.71
CA VAL A 10 8.44 10.67 -5.69
C VAL A 10 7.46 9.52 -5.88
N GLY A 11 7.13 9.23 -7.14
CA GLY A 11 6.29 8.08 -7.51
C GLY A 11 7.08 6.79 -7.47
N VAL A 12 6.44 5.72 -7.00
CA VAL A 12 6.97 4.36 -7.01
C VAL A 12 5.93 3.43 -7.59
N GLY A 13 6.29 2.66 -8.59
CA GLY A 13 5.46 1.60 -9.15
C GLY A 13 6.15 0.25 -8.98
N TRP A 14 5.44 -0.73 -8.41
CA TRP A 14 5.93 -2.10 -8.32
C TRP A 14 5.41 -2.89 -9.51
N VAL A 15 6.35 -3.37 -10.33
CA VAL A 15 6.05 -4.20 -11.49
C VAL A 15 6.28 -5.67 -11.11
N SER A 16 5.23 -6.48 -11.17
CA SER A 16 5.28 -7.91 -10.89
C SER A 16 5.23 -8.78 -12.15
N ILE A 17 4.78 -8.23 -13.28
CA ILE A 17 4.69 -8.94 -14.56
C ILE A 17 6.03 -8.78 -15.29
N ILE A 18 7.04 -9.52 -14.85
CA ILE A 18 8.38 -9.55 -15.45
C ILE A 18 8.87 -11.00 -15.58
N ASP A 19 9.66 -11.25 -16.60
CA ASP A 19 10.43 -12.48 -16.71
C ASP A 19 11.72 -12.34 -15.91
N ALA A 20 11.83 -13.07 -14.80
CA ALA A 20 12.99 -13.01 -13.91
C ALA A 20 14.27 -13.52 -14.59
N GLY A 21 14.16 -14.49 -15.52
CA GLY A 21 15.30 -15.01 -16.28
C GLY A 21 15.86 -13.95 -17.23
N ALA A 22 14.97 -13.34 -18.03
CA ALA A 22 15.34 -12.25 -18.92
C ALA A 22 15.94 -11.05 -18.17
N LEU A 23 15.37 -10.71 -17.00
CA LEU A 23 15.89 -9.65 -16.14
C LEU A 23 17.31 -9.96 -15.64
N LYS A 24 17.54 -11.19 -15.18
CA LYS A 24 18.87 -11.64 -14.75
C LYS A 24 19.90 -11.54 -15.86
N GLN A 25 19.54 -11.99 -17.07
CA GLN A 25 20.42 -11.89 -18.24
C GLN A 25 20.72 -10.44 -18.59
N LEU A 26 19.70 -9.59 -18.68
CA LEU A 26 19.83 -8.18 -19.05
C LEU A 26 20.74 -7.39 -18.08
N LEU A 27 20.58 -7.65 -16.78
CA LEU A 27 21.33 -6.94 -15.74
C LEU A 27 22.55 -7.71 -15.22
N SER A 28 22.90 -8.84 -15.85
CA SER A 28 24.04 -9.71 -15.44
C SER A 28 23.94 -10.10 -13.95
N ILE A 29 22.74 -10.40 -13.48
CA ILE A 29 22.50 -10.83 -12.10
C ILE A 29 22.95 -12.28 -11.95
N PRO A 30 23.82 -12.61 -10.97
CA PRO A 30 24.25 -13.97 -10.74
C PRO A 30 23.08 -14.92 -10.46
N GLU A 31 23.23 -16.19 -10.86
CA GLU A 31 22.13 -17.18 -10.77
C GLU A 31 21.61 -17.39 -9.34
N HIS A 32 22.50 -17.36 -8.36
CA HIS A 32 22.15 -17.53 -6.94
C HIS A 32 21.45 -16.31 -6.30
N VAL A 33 21.33 -15.18 -7.02
CA VAL A 33 20.64 -13.98 -6.55
C VAL A 33 19.20 -13.99 -7.09
N THR A 34 18.24 -13.80 -6.21
CA THR A 34 16.82 -13.75 -6.58
C THR A 34 16.33 -12.29 -6.59
N PRO A 35 15.89 -11.75 -7.73
CA PRO A 35 15.21 -10.47 -7.79
C PRO A 35 13.89 -10.53 -7.01
N VAL A 36 13.75 -9.76 -5.93
CA VAL A 36 12.55 -9.78 -5.10
C VAL A 36 11.55 -8.70 -5.47
N ALA A 37 11.98 -7.65 -6.16
CA ALA A 37 11.13 -6.56 -6.61
C ALA A 37 11.77 -5.83 -7.79
N TYR A 38 10.94 -5.35 -8.68
CA TYR A 38 11.29 -4.38 -9.71
C TYR A 38 10.49 -3.11 -9.48
N LEU A 39 11.17 -2.03 -9.11
CA LEU A 39 10.53 -0.78 -8.74
C LEU A 39 10.89 0.31 -9.75
N CYS A 40 9.86 0.87 -10.40
CA CYS A 40 10.00 2.09 -11.18
C CYS A 40 9.91 3.28 -10.22
N VAL A 41 10.93 4.12 -10.19
CA VAL A 41 11.01 5.27 -9.27
C VAL A 41 11.24 6.54 -10.06
N GLY A 42 10.44 7.57 -9.83
CA GLY A 42 10.60 8.82 -10.54
C GLY A 42 9.62 9.91 -10.14
N ARG A 43 9.79 11.07 -10.74
CA ARG A 43 8.84 12.17 -10.59
C ARG A 43 7.59 11.87 -11.41
N VAL A 44 6.42 12.16 -10.85
CA VAL A 44 5.12 12.04 -11.51
C VAL A 44 4.52 13.43 -11.72
N SER A 45 3.74 13.61 -12.75
CA SER A 45 3.06 14.88 -13.04
C SER A 45 2.07 15.25 -11.94
N GLN A 46 1.37 14.25 -11.43
CA GLN A 46 0.46 14.38 -10.29
C GLN A 46 0.23 13.02 -9.64
N PHE A 47 -0.15 13.03 -8.38
CA PHE A 47 -0.65 11.85 -7.69
C PHE A 47 -2.17 11.82 -7.77
N ALA A 48 -2.73 10.63 -8.00
CA ALA A 48 -4.17 10.45 -7.95
C ALA A 48 -4.71 10.77 -6.54
N PRO A 49 -5.84 11.48 -6.42
CA PRO A 49 -6.43 11.83 -5.12
C PRO A 49 -7.01 10.60 -4.40
N LYS A 50 -7.36 9.56 -5.15
CA LYS A 50 -7.85 8.27 -4.63
C LYS A 50 -7.00 7.12 -5.16
N PRO A 51 -6.93 6.00 -4.44
CA PRO A 51 -6.28 4.78 -4.96
C PRO A 51 -6.95 4.27 -6.23
N ASP A 52 -6.16 3.84 -7.20
CA ASP A 52 -6.68 3.28 -8.46
C ASP A 52 -7.54 2.04 -8.25
N LEU A 53 -7.21 1.21 -7.27
CA LEU A 53 -8.03 0.05 -6.88
C LEU A 53 -9.48 0.44 -6.55
N GLU A 54 -9.65 1.57 -5.87
CA GLU A 54 -10.98 2.09 -5.52
C GLU A 54 -11.65 2.73 -6.75
N THR A 55 -10.90 3.54 -7.50
CA THR A 55 -11.40 4.27 -8.67
C THR A 55 -11.87 3.32 -9.77
N HIS A 56 -11.18 2.20 -9.97
CA HIS A 56 -11.55 1.18 -10.97
C HIS A 56 -12.48 0.08 -10.41
N GLY A 57 -12.91 0.18 -9.16
CA GLY A 57 -13.82 -0.78 -8.55
C GLY A 57 -13.20 -2.15 -8.26
N TRP A 58 -11.87 -2.27 -8.23
CA TRP A 58 -11.17 -3.52 -7.95
C TRP A 58 -11.14 -3.85 -6.45
N GLY A 59 -11.28 -2.87 -5.60
CA GLY A 59 -11.31 -3.02 -4.16
C GLY A 59 -11.86 -1.79 -3.47
N ARG A 60 -12.29 -1.95 -2.24
CA ARG A 60 -12.75 -0.86 -1.38
C ARG A 60 -11.93 -0.84 -0.10
N ARG A 61 -11.84 0.32 0.52
CA ARG A 61 -11.26 0.40 1.86
C ARG A 61 -12.17 -0.34 2.85
N LEU A 62 -11.54 -1.12 3.70
CA LEU A 62 -12.21 -1.68 4.87
C LEU A 62 -12.01 -0.73 6.05
N PRO A 63 -12.95 -0.71 7.02
CA PRO A 63 -12.75 0.01 8.27
C PRO A 63 -11.48 -0.49 8.95
N LEU A 64 -10.67 0.44 9.48
CA LEU A 64 -9.41 0.07 10.13
C LEU A 64 -9.64 -0.83 11.35
N SER A 65 -10.75 -0.63 12.07
CA SER A 65 -11.18 -1.48 13.19
C SER A 65 -11.30 -2.96 12.83
N ASP A 66 -11.68 -3.26 11.58
CA ASP A 66 -11.87 -4.63 11.11
C ASP A 66 -10.55 -5.32 10.77
N LEU A 67 -9.48 -4.53 10.58
CA LEU A 67 -8.15 -5.01 10.20
C LEU A 67 -7.20 -5.13 11.38
N ILE A 68 -7.58 -4.58 12.55
CA ILE A 68 -6.75 -4.61 13.75
C ILE A 68 -7.19 -5.73 14.66
N MET A 69 -6.26 -6.59 14.99
CA MET A 69 -6.42 -7.73 15.87
C MET A 69 -5.56 -7.53 17.09
N SER A 70 -6.04 -7.96 18.25
CA SER A 70 -5.30 -7.86 19.50
C SER A 70 -4.86 -9.26 19.94
N GLU A 71 -3.58 -9.39 20.27
CA GLU A 71 -2.94 -10.60 20.82
C GLU A 71 -2.91 -11.80 19.85
N THR A 72 -4.00 -12.07 19.13
CA THR A 72 -4.10 -13.20 18.20
C THR A 72 -4.80 -12.79 16.91
N PHE A 73 -4.57 -13.52 15.82
CA PHE A 73 -5.19 -13.25 14.50
C PHE A 73 -6.73 -13.30 14.55
N SER A 74 -7.31 -14.11 15.39
CA SER A 74 -8.76 -14.23 15.56
C SER A 74 -9.30 -13.48 16.79
N GLY A 75 -8.50 -12.62 17.39
CA GLY A 75 -8.86 -11.81 18.56
C GLY A 75 -10.00 -10.85 18.25
N ALA A 76 -11.24 -11.34 18.35
CA ALA A 76 -12.48 -10.59 18.07
C ALA A 76 -12.95 -9.72 19.25
N GLY A 77 -12.13 -9.58 20.29
CA GLY A 77 -12.50 -8.80 21.49
C GLY A 77 -12.48 -7.29 21.26
N GLU A 78 -13.44 -6.59 21.87
CA GLU A 78 -13.35 -5.15 22.07
C GLU A 78 -12.11 -4.86 22.91
N THR A 79 -11.17 -4.13 22.32
CA THR A 79 -9.99 -3.65 23.04
C THR A 79 -10.01 -2.13 23.08
N PRO A 80 -9.40 -1.49 24.10
CA PRO A 80 -9.29 -0.02 24.15
C PRO A 80 -8.70 0.57 22.87
N LEU A 81 -7.80 -0.17 22.21
CA LEU A 81 -7.20 0.23 20.94
C LEU A 81 -8.21 0.21 19.79
N LYS A 82 -9.04 -0.84 19.66
CA LYS A 82 -10.11 -0.90 18.64
C LYS A 82 -11.10 0.24 18.81
N SER A 83 -11.54 0.50 20.02
CA SER A 83 -12.46 1.58 20.33
C SER A 83 -11.86 2.97 20.05
N ALA A 84 -10.57 3.16 20.33
CA ALA A 84 -9.86 4.41 20.01
C ALA A 84 -9.74 4.62 18.49
N ILE A 85 -9.44 3.57 17.74
CA ILE A 85 -9.30 3.64 16.28
C ILE A 85 -10.66 3.88 15.60
N ALA A 86 -11.72 3.27 16.09
CA ALA A 86 -13.08 3.53 15.57
C ALA A 86 -13.44 5.02 15.70
N ARG A 87 -13.13 5.65 16.84
CA ARG A 87 -13.35 7.10 17.04
C ARG A 87 -12.55 7.95 16.07
N LEU A 88 -11.25 7.63 15.84
CA LEU A 88 -10.42 8.35 14.89
C LEU A 88 -10.92 8.19 13.45
N GLY A 89 -11.47 7.02 13.09
CA GLY A 89 -12.07 6.78 11.78
C GLY A 89 -13.30 7.64 11.51
N ASP A 90 -14.13 7.86 12.51
CA ASP A 90 -15.32 8.72 12.43
C ASP A 90 -14.93 10.21 12.28
N GLU A 91 -13.89 10.67 12.98
CA GLU A 91 -13.41 12.04 12.89
C GLU A 91 -12.77 12.37 11.54
N THR A 92 -12.11 11.40 10.89
CA THR A 92 -11.49 11.58 9.56
C THR A 92 -12.46 11.37 8.40
N GLY A 93 -13.64 10.81 8.65
CA GLY A 93 -14.71 10.58 7.67
C GLY A 93 -15.50 11.84 7.29
N THR A 94 -15.32 12.96 7.99
CA THR A 94 -15.96 14.22 7.68
C THR A 94 -15.12 14.99 6.67
N GLN A 95 -15.12 14.59 5.41
CA GLN A 95 -14.69 15.47 4.33
C GLN A 95 -15.75 16.57 4.14
N PRO A 96 -15.37 17.84 4.14
CA PRO A 96 -16.30 18.91 3.77
C PRO A 96 -16.79 18.68 2.34
N LYS A 97 -18.11 18.67 2.17
CA LYS A 97 -18.72 18.76 0.85
C LYS A 97 -18.28 20.06 0.21
N ALA A 98 -17.49 19.99 -0.85
CA ALA A 98 -17.29 21.07 -1.79
C ALA A 98 -18.43 21.06 -2.80
#